data_fd774587fb71f3a254e0335187c6fd07
#
_entry.id   fd774587fb71f3a254e0335187c6fd07
#
_cell.length_a   1.000
_cell.length_b   1.000
_cell.length_c   1.000
_cell.angle_alpha   90.00
_cell.angle_beta   90.00
_cell.angle_gamma   90.00
#
_symmetry.space_group_name_H-M   'P 1'
#
loop_
_entity.id
_entity.type
_entity.pdbx_description
1 polymer ?
#
loop_
_entity_poly.entity_id
_entity_poly.type
_entity_poly.pdbx_seq_one_letter_code
_entity_poly.pdbx_strand_id
1 'polypeptide(L)'
;MPRFWRWPQTVSLTAADGKTEINGLVFKPSDYDPAKKYPVIDYIYGGPQTAYVPTGFAHGAYLEAASLAELGFVTVMIDGRGTAQRSLAFHTASYGKVETASNLDDHIAAIRQLSSVDPANDGSRVGIIGFSAGGYMTASALLRHPDFFKVGIAASGNHDQRLFWNTWGERYEGYPVDDNYKQQANLTYAANLKGMLLLVHGLLDIGVHPAAVFQLEQALIDHNKDFDLLLFPRSHHDIPGYGTRRTWDYFVTNLAGESAPHEFLLKSNLDYELEHIAAMGVDLNVEKKEGTKK
;
A
#
# COMPACT_ATOMS: atom_id res chain seq x y z
N MET A 1 20.65 -6.60 13.54
CA MET A 1 19.27 -6.26 13.98
C MET A 1 19.38 -5.40 15.23
N PRO A 2 18.61 -4.32 15.32
CA PRO A 2 18.50 -3.54 16.55
C PRO A 2 18.06 -4.43 17.72
N ARG A 3 18.54 -4.16 18.92
CA ARG A 3 18.30 -5.01 20.12
C ARG A 3 16.82 -5.14 20.48
N PHE A 4 15.95 -4.26 19.96
CA PHE A 4 14.52 -4.15 20.27
C PHE A 4 13.62 -4.48 19.08
N TRP A 5 14.18 -4.89 17.95
CA TRP A 5 13.40 -5.18 16.75
C TRP A 5 12.47 -6.39 16.97
N ARG A 6 11.20 -6.23 16.58
CA ARG A 6 10.20 -7.28 16.69
C ARG A 6 9.98 -7.95 15.34
N TRP A 7 10.01 -9.27 15.32
CA TRP A 7 9.63 -10.04 14.15
C TRP A 7 8.12 -9.87 13.89
N PRO A 8 7.69 -9.80 12.61
CA PRO A 8 6.28 -9.83 12.30
C PRO A 8 5.66 -11.14 12.79
N GLN A 9 4.42 -11.04 13.27
CA GLN A 9 3.64 -12.17 13.72
C GLN A 9 2.84 -12.73 12.56
N THR A 10 2.96 -14.03 12.29
CA THR A 10 2.07 -14.72 11.37
C THR A 10 0.71 -14.91 12.02
N VAL A 11 -0.35 -14.66 11.27
CA VAL A 11 -1.72 -14.84 11.72
C VAL A 11 -2.53 -15.66 10.72
N SER A 12 -3.40 -16.52 11.24
CA SER A 12 -4.44 -17.20 10.49
C SER A 12 -5.78 -16.65 10.96
N LEU A 13 -6.57 -16.14 10.03
CA LEU A 13 -7.78 -15.38 10.26
C LEU A 13 -8.91 -15.97 9.41
N THR A 14 -10.14 -15.61 9.72
CA THR A 14 -11.31 -16.03 8.94
C THR A 14 -11.73 -14.92 7.99
N ALA A 15 -11.87 -15.24 6.71
CA ALA A 15 -12.37 -14.35 5.68
C ALA A 15 -13.80 -13.86 5.96
N ALA A 16 -14.26 -12.86 5.24
CA ALA A 16 -15.60 -12.28 5.38
C ALA A 16 -16.75 -13.27 5.15
N ASP A 17 -16.48 -14.39 4.47
CA ASP A 17 -17.48 -15.46 4.29
C ASP A 17 -17.71 -16.33 5.56
N GLY A 18 -16.98 -16.06 6.63
CA GLY A 18 -17.09 -16.75 7.92
C GLY A 18 -16.52 -18.17 7.95
N LYS A 19 -15.83 -18.63 6.90
CA LYS A 19 -15.34 -20.01 6.80
C LYS A 19 -13.97 -20.20 6.13
N THR A 20 -13.61 -19.34 5.18
CA THR A 20 -12.34 -19.46 4.46
C THR A 20 -11.21 -18.92 5.34
N GLU A 21 -10.16 -19.73 5.51
CA GLU A 21 -8.94 -19.30 6.17
C GLU A 21 -8.13 -18.37 5.26
N ILE A 22 -7.69 -17.25 5.80
CA ILE A 22 -6.77 -16.31 5.18
C ILE A 22 -5.56 -16.09 6.08
N ASN A 23 -4.41 -15.82 5.47
CA ASN A 23 -3.15 -15.66 6.19
C ASN A 23 -2.65 -14.23 6.09
N GLY A 24 -1.92 -13.79 7.10
CA GLY A 24 -1.34 -12.47 7.14
C GLY A 24 -0.12 -12.36 8.03
N LEU A 25 0.49 -11.19 7.99
CA LEU A 25 1.54 -10.74 8.90
C LEU A 25 1.06 -9.50 9.64
N VAL A 26 1.42 -9.42 10.91
CA VAL A 26 1.18 -8.25 11.77
C VAL A 26 2.53 -7.72 12.25
N PHE A 27 2.80 -6.46 11.94
CA PHE A 27 3.98 -5.72 12.38
C PHE A 27 3.58 -4.77 13.49
N LYS A 28 4.30 -4.81 14.60
CA LYS A 28 4.10 -3.93 15.76
C LYS A 28 5.36 -3.12 16.01
N PRO A 29 5.26 -1.90 16.55
CA PRO A 29 6.43 -1.10 16.94
C PRO A 29 7.38 -1.89 17.86
N SER A 30 8.66 -1.58 17.79
CA SER A 30 9.66 -2.20 18.68
C SER A 30 9.37 -1.90 20.16
N ASP A 31 8.82 -0.74 20.46
CA ASP A 31 8.39 -0.27 21.79
C ASP A 31 6.89 -0.51 22.08
N TYR A 32 6.26 -1.44 21.36
CA TYR A 32 4.82 -1.74 21.52
C TYR A 32 4.42 -1.94 22.97
N ASP A 33 3.41 -1.18 23.41
CA ASP A 33 2.81 -1.22 24.72
C ASP A 33 1.32 -1.57 24.59
N PRO A 34 0.85 -2.73 25.09
CA PRO A 34 -0.55 -3.14 24.98
C PRO A 34 -1.54 -2.22 25.72
N ALA A 35 -1.07 -1.30 26.55
CA ALA A 35 -1.90 -0.30 27.21
C ALA A 35 -2.20 0.92 26.31
N LYS A 36 -1.49 1.09 25.20
CA LYS A 36 -1.69 2.17 24.22
C LYS A 36 -2.64 1.76 23.11
N LYS A 37 -3.03 2.72 22.29
CA LYS A 37 -3.84 2.54 21.08
C LYS A 37 -3.03 2.90 19.84
N TYR A 38 -2.96 1.98 18.90
CA TYR A 38 -2.22 2.15 17.64
C TYR A 38 -3.20 2.14 16.48
N PRO A 39 -3.20 3.17 15.61
CA PRO A 39 -3.93 3.09 14.36
C PRO A 39 -3.41 1.92 13.53
N VAL A 40 -4.29 1.33 12.71
CA VAL A 40 -3.93 0.18 11.87
C VAL A 40 -3.69 0.64 10.45
N ILE A 41 -2.60 0.18 9.82
CA ILE A 41 -2.34 0.38 8.39
C ILE A 41 -2.42 -0.98 7.68
N ASP A 42 -3.29 -1.08 6.69
CA ASP A 42 -3.34 -2.21 5.77
C ASP A 42 -2.37 -1.97 4.61
N TYR A 43 -1.31 -2.77 4.55
CA TYR A 43 -0.29 -2.71 3.48
C TYR A 43 -0.65 -3.73 2.41
N ILE A 44 -1.39 -3.29 1.39
CA ILE A 44 -2.05 -4.16 0.41
C ILE A 44 -1.35 -4.16 -0.96
N TYR A 45 -1.41 -5.29 -1.66
CA TYR A 45 -1.16 -5.34 -3.09
C TYR A 45 -2.44 -5.69 -3.89
N GLY A 46 -3.05 -6.83 -3.63
CA GLY A 46 -4.35 -7.20 -4.21
C GLY A 46 -4.34 -7.50 -5.71
N GLY A 47 -3.17 -7.73 -6.30
CA GLY A 47 -3.09 -8.20 -7.68
C GLY A 47 -3.35 -9.71 -7.75
N PRO A 48 -4.28 -10.20 -8.61
CA PRO A 48 -4.63 -11.62 -8.67
C PRO A 48 -3.49 -12.51 -9.17
N GLN A 49 -2.44 -11.93 -9.75
CA GLN A 49 -1.28 -12.67 -10.25
C GLN A 49 -0.29 -13.12 -9.15
N THR A 50 -0.42 -12.61 -7.92
CA THR A 50 0.54 -12.91 -6.85
C THR A 50 -0.10 -13.06 -5.49
N ALA A 51 0.57 -13.78 -4.58
CA ALA A 51 0.39 -13.66 -3.14
C ALA A 51 1.37 -12.59 -2.64
N TYR A 52 0.94 -11.75 -1.72
CA TYR A 52 1.71 -10.60 -1.25
C TYR A 52 2.34 -10.82 0.11
N VAL A 53 1.72 -11.64 0.96
CA VAL A 53 2.29 -12.03 2.25
C VAL A 53 3.55 -12.87 2.01
N PRO A 54 4.73 -12.42 2.44
CA PRO A 54 5.97 -13.15 2.25
C PRO A 54 5.95 -14.50 2.95
N THR A 55 6.40 -15.54 2.26
CA THR A 55 6.56 -16.89 2.82
C THR A 55 7.98 -17.15 3.33
N GLY A 56 8.95 -16.30 2.97
CA GLY A 56 10.34 -16.39 3.35
C GLY A 56 10.67 -15.49 4.53
N PHE A 57 11.39 -16.03 5.53
CA PHE A 57 11.77 -15.34 6.75
C PHE A 57 12.51 -14.00 6.50
N ALA A 58 13.46 -13.98 5.57
CA ALA A 58 14.25 -12.79 5.27
C ALA A 58 13.40 -11.67 4.64
N HIS A 59 12.42 -12.00 3.79
CA HIS A 59 11.58 -11.01 3.15
C HIS A 59 10.60 -10.34 4.12
N GLY A 60 10.08 -11.06 5.11
CA GLY A 60 9.16 -10.50 6.11
C GLY A 60 9.82 -9.49 7.07
N ALA A 61 11.15 -9.52 7.16
CA ALA A 61 11.89 -8.72 8.13
C ALA A 61 12.15 -7.26 7.69
N TYR A 62 12.24 -7.01 6.38
CA TYR A 62 12.77 -5.76 5.82
C TYR A 62 11.77 -5.01 4.95
N LEU A 63 10.49 -5.26 5.13
CA LEU A 63 9.45 -4.59 4.35
C LEU A 63 9.16 -3.19 4.88
N GLU A 64 8.68 -2.32 4.00
CA GLU A 64 8.17 -0.99 4.37
C GLU A 64 7.10 -1.07 5.46
N ALA A 65 6.33 -2.16 5.52
CA ALA A 65 5.36 -2.43 6.58
C ALA A 65 6.00 -2.39 7.99
N ALA A 66 7.25 -2.88 8.14
CA ALA A 66 7.99 -2.77 9.39
C ALA A 66 8.38 -1.32 9.72
N SER A 67 8.75 -0.53 8.72
CA SER A 67 9.07 0.90 8.89
C SER A 67 7.85 1.70 9.32
N LEU A 68 6.68 1.43 8.73
CA LEU A 68 5.41 2.04 9.15
C LEU A 68 5.06 1.67 10.60
N ALA A 69 5.35 0.44 11.02
CA ALA A 69 5.14 0.04 12.41
C ALA A 69 6.02 0.86 13.37
N GLU A 70 7.30 1.10 13.04
CA GLU A 70 8.20 1.91 13.88
C GLU A 70 7.77 3.39 13.98
N LEU A 71 6.87 3.86 13.11
CA LEU A 71 6.25 5.19 13.21
C LEU A 71 5.06 5.24 14.18
N GLY A 72 4.78 4.16 14.90
CA GLY A 72 3.70 4.10 15.89
C GLY A 72 2.38 3.56 15.34
N PHE A 73 2.41 2.74 14.30
CA PHE A 73 1.24 2.04 13.77
C PHE A 73 1.32 0.53 14.05
N VAL A 74 0.19 -0.14 13.98
CA VAL A 74 0.16 -1.58 13.73
C VAL A 74 -0.08 -1.77 12.24
N THR A 75 0.86 -2.40 11.55
CA THR A 75 0.75 -2.63 10.11
C THR A 75 0.40 -4.08 9.84
N VAL A 76 -0.55 -4.31 8.94
CA VAL A 76 -0.99 -5.65 8.55
C VAL A 76 -0.76 -5.88 7.06
N MET A 77 -0.38 -7.10 6.70
CA MET A 77 -0.39 -7.60 5.33
C MET A 77 -1.27 -8.84 5.29
N ILE A 78 -2.22 -8.90 4.37
CA ILE A 78 -3.21 -9.96 4.30
C ILE A 78 -3.33 -10.44 2.85
N ASP A 79 -3.39 -11.76 2.65
CA ASP A 79 -3.78 -12.37 1.39
C ASP A 79 -5.22 -12.90 1.49
N GLY A 80 -6.17 -12.05 1.11
CA GLY A 80 -7.57 -12.40 1.02
C GLY A 80 -7.91 -13.25 -0.21
N ARG A 81 -9.14 -13.67 -0.34
CA ARG A 81 -9.62 -14.45 -1.50
C ARG A 81 -9.36 -13.67 -2.80
N GLY A 82 -8.99 -14.40 -3.85
CA GLY A 82 -8.61 -13.82 -5.14
C GLY A 82 -7.10 -13.74 -5.36
N THR A 83 -6.27 -13.85 -4.32
CA THR A 83 -4.82 -13.90 -4.48
C THR A 83 -4.36 -15.27 -4.99
N ALA A 84 -3.16 -15.29 -5.60
CA ALA A 84 -2.55 -16.49 -6.15
C ALA A 84 -1.99 -17.45 -5.07
N GLN A 85 -1.41 -18.56 -5.51
CA GLN A 85 -0.67 -19.55 -4.69
C GLN A 85 -1.52 -20.30 -3.65
N ARG A 86 -2.85 -20.32 -3.84
CA ARG A 86 -3.81 -21.10 -3.06
C ARG A 86 -4.59 -22.04 -4.00
N SER A 87 -5.73 -22.58 -3.54
CA SER A 87 -6.58 -23.40 -4.39
C SER A 87 -7.16 -22.63 -5.59
N LEU A 88 -7.56 -23.34 -6.64
CA LEU A 88 -8.22 -22.72 -7.80
C LEU A 88 -9.45 -21.89 -7.38
N ALA A 89 -10.29 -22.44 -6.51
CA ALA A 89 -11.50 -21.75 -6.02
C ALA A 89 -11.16 -20.47 -5.25
N PHE A 90 -10.07 -20.46 -4.48
CA PHE A 90 -9.58 -19.27 -3.78
C PHE A 90 -9.11 -18.19 -4.76
N HIS A 91 -8.28 -18.58 -5.73
CA HIS A 91 -7.72 -17.67 -6.72
C HIS A 91 -8.79 -17.10 -7.68
N THR A 92 -9.68 -17.95 -8.19
CA THR A 92 -10.71 -17.52 -9.14
C THR A 92 -11.89 -16.77 -8.51
N ALA A 93 -11.90 -16.59 -7.19
CA ALA A 93 -12.92 -15.83 -6.49
C ALA A 93 -13.05 -14.38 -6.99
N SER A 94 -11.97 -13.81 -7.52
CA SER A 94 -11.91 -12.45 -8.07
C SER A 94 -12.06 -12.37 -9.58
N TYR A 95 -12.22 -13.49 -10.30
CA TYR A 95 -12.37 -13.46 -11.75
C TYR A 95 -13.62 -12.68 -12.15
N GLY A 96 -13.44 -11.73 -13.06
CA GLY A 96 -14.49 -10.80 -13.47
C GLY A 96 -14.83 -9.72 -12.44
N LYS A 97 -14.09 -9.65 -11.34
CA LYS A 97 -14.31 -8.73 -10.21
C LYS A 97 -12.95 -8.34 -9.59
N VAL A 98 -12.09 -7.72 -10.37
CA VAL A 98 -10.70 -7.46 -9.93
C VAL A 98 -10.62 -6.60 -8.67
N GLU A 99 -11.65 -5.81 -8.36
CA GLU A 99 -11.76 -5.08 -7.09
C GLU A 99 -11.90 -6.02 -5.89
N THR A 100 -12.20 -7.28 -6.13
CA THR A 100 -12.20 -8.32 -5.09
C THR A 100 -10.92 -9.17 -5.08
N ALA A 101 -9.92 -8.82 -5.87
CA ALA A 101 -8.60 -9.44 -5.77
C ALA A 101 -7.98 -9.08 -4.40
N SER A 102 -7.56 -10.10 -3.63
CA SER A 102 -7.29 -9.99 -2.19
C SER A 102 -8.49 -9.55 -1.33
N ASN A 103 -9.62 -9.31 -1.89
CA ASN A 103 -10.95 -9.07 -1.30
C ASN A 103 -10.95 -8.12 -0.09
N LEU A 104 -11.29 -6.85 -0.30
CA LEU A 104 -11.32 -5.83 0.77
C LEU A 104 -12.22 -6.20 1.96
N ASP A 105 -13.32 -6.94 1.73
CA ASP A 105 -14.14 -7.42 2.84
C ASP A 105 -13.40 -8.43 3.73
N ASP A 106 -12.49 -9.24 3.14
CA ASP A 106 -11.65 -10.15 3.91
C ASP A 106 -10.63 -9.37 4.76
N HIS A 107 -10.05 -8.29 4.22
CA HIS A 107 -9.17 -7.38 4.95
C HIS A 107 -9.91 -6.70 6.12
N ILE A 108 -11.12 -6.20 5.87
CA ILE A 108 -11.98 -5.61 6.90
C ILE A 108 -12.30 -6.63 8.01
N ALA A 109 -12.68 -7.85 7.62
CA ALA A 109 -12.97 -8.93 8.58
C ALA A 109 -11.73 -9.28 9.41
N ALA A 110 -10.57 -9.39 8.78
CA ALA A 110 -9.31 -9.67 9.42
C ALA A 110 -8.90 -8.57 10.43
N ILE A 111 -8.96 -7.30 10.03
CA ILE A 111 -8.61 -6.17 10.91
C ILE A 111 -9.57 -6.11 12.11
N ARG A 112 -10.86 -6.36 11.92
CA ARG A 112 -11.84 -6.45 13.01
C ARG A 112 -11.52 -7.58 13.99
N GLN A 113 -11.13 -8.76 13.48
CA GLN A 113 -10.71 -9.89 14.32
C GLN A 113 -9.45 -9.54 15.12
N LEU A 114 -8.42 -8.96 14.47
CA LEU A 114 -7.20 -8.52 15.14
C LEU A 114 -7.47 -7.49 16.22
N SER A 115 -8.37 -6.53 16.00
CA SER A 115 -8.76 -5.52 16.98
C SER A 115 -9.59 -6.10 18.12
N SER A 116 -10.33 -7.17 17.88
CA SER A 116 -11.11 -7.86 18.95
C SER A 116 -10.22 -8.69 19.88
N VAL A 117 -9.15 -9.29 19.32
CA VAL A 117 -8.18 -10.11 20.09
C VAL A 117 -7.18 -9.24 20.83
N ASP A 118 -6.73 -8.17 20.22
CA ASP A 118 -5.80 -7.20 20.82
C ASP A 118 -6.39 -5.79 20.71
N PRO A 119 -7.03 -5.31 21.79
CA PRO A 119 -7.66 -3.99 21.81
C PRO A 119 -6.70 -2.81 21.61
N ALA A 120 -5.40 -3.01 21.69
CA ALA A 120 -4.42 -1.99 21.33
C ALA A 120 -4.47 -1.64 19.82
N ASN A 121 -4.91 -2.56 18.96
CA ASN A 121 -5.18 -2.30 17.56
C ASN A 121 -6.46 -1.46 17.43
N ASP A 122 -6.31 -0.18 17.10
CA ASP A 122 -7.46 0.73 16.99
C ASP A 122 -8.17 0.58 15.64
N GLY A 123 -9.11 -0.35 15.59
CA GLY A 123 -9.94 -0.60 14.39
C GLY A 123 -10.88 0.55 14.01
N SER A 124 -10.92 1.66 14.74
CA SER A 124 -11.64 2.87 14.36
C SER A 124 -10.79 3.84 13.53
N ARG A 125 -9.46 3.70 13.59
CA ARG A 125 -8.48 4.47 12.83
C ARG A 125 -7.70 3.53 11.90
N VAL A 126 -8.26 3.25 10.72
CA VAL A 126 -7.66 2.34 9.74
C VAL A 126 -7.23 3.12 8.50
N GLY A 127 -5.94 3.04 8.19
CA GLY A 127 -5.35 3.49 6.94
C GLY A 127 -5.08 2.32 5.99
N ILE A 128 -4.80 2.63 4.73
CA ILE A 128 -4.45 1.64 3.72
C ILE A 128 -3.44 2.22 2.74
N ILE A 129 -2.49 1.42 2.32
CA ILE A 129 -1.47 1.81 1.34
C ILE A 129 -1.16 0.66 0.40
N GLY A 130 -0.98 0.99 -0.86
CA GLY A 130 -0.49 0.03 -1.85
C GLY A 130 0.08 0.68 -3.09
N PHE A 131 0.89 -0.09 -3.78
CA PHE A 131 1.57 0.30 -5.00
C PHE A 131 1.08 -0.53 -6.19
N SER A 132 0.96 0.07 -7.38
CA SER A 132 0.51 -0.62 -8.61
C SER A 132 -0.91 -1.18 -8.45
N ALA A 133 -1.12 -2.49 -8.53
CA ALA A 133 -2.41 -3.10 -8.18
C ALA A 133 -2.87 -2.71 -6.77
N GLY A 134 -1.92 -2.56 -5.82
CA GLY A 134 -2.19 -2.06 -4.47
C GLY A 134 -2.67 -0.61 -4.46
N GLY A 135 -2.18 0.23 -5.36
CA GLY A 135 -2.69 1.60 -5.54
C GLY A 135 -4.13 1.62 -6.03
N TYR A 136 -4.47 0.73 -6.98
CA TYR A 136 -5.87 0.53 -7.38
C TYR A 136 -6.74 0.07 -6.19
N MET A 137 -6.28 -0.93 -5.42
CA MET A 137 -7.02 -1.46 -4.28
C MET A 137 -7.16 -0.44 -3.15
N THR A 138 -6.14 0.39 -2.92
CA THR A 138 -6.20 1.48 -1.94
C THR A 138 -7.27 2.51 -2.29
N ALA A 139 -7.29 3.00 -3.53
CA ALA A 139 -8.35 3.90 -3.98
C ALA A 139 -9.73 3.22 -3.91
N SER A 140 -9.82 1.95 -4.35
CA SER A 140 -11.05 1.14 -4.23
C SER A 140 -11.54 1.06 -2.78
N ALA A 141 -10.64 0.86 -1.82
CA ALA A 141 -10.98 0.80 -0.39
C ALA A 141 -11.61 2.11 0.11
N LEU A 142 -11.02 3.25 -0.19
CA LEU A 142 -11.55 4.57 0.20
C LEU A 142 -12.89 4.89 -0.47
N LEU A 143 -13.10 4.40 -1.68
CA LEU A 143 -14.30 4.69 -2.49
C LEU A 143 -15.44 3.71 -2.26
N ARG A 144 -15.15 2.45 -1.92
CA ARG A 144 -16.16 1.39 -1.71
C ARG A 144 -16.45 1.12 -0.23
N HIS A 145 -15.47 1.37 0.66
CA HIS A 145 -15.59 1.20 2.10
C HIS A 145 -15.22 2.49 2.88
N PRO A 146 -15.83 3.65 2.52
CA PRO A 146 -15.43 4.97 3.04
C PRO A 146 -15.68 5.13 4.55
N ASP A 147 -16.53 4.29 5.13
CA ASP A 147 -16.81 4.30 6.57
C ASP A 147 -15.79 3.50 7.37
N PHE A 148 -15.00 2.65 6.74
CA PHE A 148 -13.98 1.84 7.38
C PHE A 148 -12.59 2.46 7.24
N PHE A 149 -12.12 2.69 6.01
CA PHE A 149 -10.82 3.28 5.75
C PHE A 149 -10.85 4.81 5.85
N LYS A 150 -9.94 5.39 6.64
CA LYS A 150 -9.89 6.82 6.94
C LYS A 150 -8.85 7.57 6.15
N VAL A 151 -7.71 6.93 5.88
CA VAL A 151 -6.58 7.52 5.14
C VAL A 151 -6.06 6.49 4.15
N GLY A 152 -5.87 6.88 2.89
CA GLY A 152 -5.32 6.01 1.87
C GLY A 152 -4.23 6.67 1.04
N ILE A 153 -3.20 5.89 0.69
CA ILE A 153 -2.13 6.31 -0.22
C ILE A 153 -2.10 5.35 -1.40
N ALA A 154 -2.64 5.81 -2.53
CA ALA A 154 -2.77 5.05 -3.75
C ALA A 154 -1.61 5.39 -4.71
N ALA A 155 -0.58 4.55 -4.73
CA ALA A 155 0.62 4.79 -5.49
C ALA A 155 0.62 4.01 -6.82
N SER A 156 0.83 4.71 -7.93
CA SER A 156 0.94 4.18 -9.31
C SER A 156 -0.17 3.20 -9.69
N GLY A 157 -1.41 3.48 -9.20
CA GLY A 157 -2.57 2.63 -9.42
C GLY A 157 -3.16 2.78 -10.82
N ASN A 158 -3.58 1.66 -11.43
CA ASN A 158 -4.41 1.70 -12.62
C ASN A 158 -5.88 1.70 -12.21
N HIS A 159 -6.51 2.86 -12.27
CA HIS A 159 -7.86 3.06 -11.75
C HIS A 159 -8.99 2.71 -12.72
N ASP A 160 -8.63 2.32 -13.95
CA ASP A 160 -9.57 1.83 -14.98
C ASP A 160 -8.88 0.79 -15.86
N GLN A 161 -9.30 -0.46 -15.80
CA GLN A 161 -8.67 -1.56 -16.53
C GLN A 161 -8.77 -1.44 -18.05
N ARG A 162 -9.66 -0.59 -18.58
CA ARG A 162 -9.74 -0.28 -20.01
C ARG A 162 -8.53 0.52 -20.53
N LEU A 163 -7.72 1.11 -19.61
CA LEU A 163 -6.49 1.83 -19.90
C LEU A 163 -5.24 0.98 -19.70
N PHE A 164 -5.40 -0.25 -19.25
CA PHE A 164 -4.29 -1.15 -18.95
C PHE A 164 -4.08 -2.18 -20.07
N TRP A 165 -3.05 -2.98 -19.95
CA TRP A 165 -2.75 -4.03 -20.91
C TRP A 165 -3.91 -5.01 -21.02
N ASN A 166 -4.44 -5.18 -22.24
CA ASN A 166 -5.55 -6.09 -22.51
C ASN A 166 -5.22 -7.54 -22.09
N THR A 167 -3.98 -7.99 -22.27
CA THR A 167 -3.53 -9.32 -21.83
C THR A 167 -3.67 -9.56 -20.33
N TRP A 168 -3.65 -8.49 -19.51
CA TRP A 168 -3.93 -8.57 -18.08
C TRP A 168 -5.43 -8.38 -17.80
N GLY A 169 -6.04 -7.35 -18.37
CA GLY A 169 -7.46 -7.05 -18.16
C GLY A 169 -8.35 -8.22 -18.59
N GLU A 170 -8.23 -8.69 -19.82
CA GLU A 170 -9.02 -9.81 -20.32
C GLU A 170 -8.80 -11.12 -19.55
N ARG A 171 -7.58 -11.32 -19.03
CA ARG A 171 -7.25 -12.50 -18.22
C ARG A 171 -7.98 -12.53 -16.88
N TYR A 172 -8.19 -11.39 -16.24
CA TYR A 172 -8.72 -11.32 -14.88
C TYR A 172 -10.13 -10.73 -14.79
N GLU A 173 -10.53 -9.91 -15.75
CA GLU A 173 -11.90 -9.37 -15.85
C GLU A 173 -12.74 -10.02 -16.94
N GLY A 174 -12.10 -10.74 -17.86
CA GLY A 174 -12.79 -11.46 -18.92
C GLY A 174 -12.92 -10.67 -20.23
N TYR A 175 -13.55 -11.32 -21.22
CA TYR A 175 -13.82 -10.77 -22.55
C TYR A 175 -15.25 -11.16 -22.96
N PRO A 176 -16.02 -10.29 -23.66
CA PRO A 176 -15.64 -8.95 -24.14
C PRO A 176 -15.53 -7.90 -23.03
N VAL A 177 -14.91 -6.76 -23.36
CA VAL A 177 -14.89 -5.57 -22.50
C VAL A 177 -16.28 -4.96 -22.48
N ASP A 178 -17.00 -5.12 -21.39
CA ASP A 178 -18.38 -4.72 -21.21
C ASP A 178 -18.58 -3.84 -19.96
N ASP A 179 -19.81 -3.74 -19.46
CA ASP A 179 -20.14 -2.97 -18.26
C ASP A 179 -19.40 -3.42 -17.00
N ASN A 180 -18.89 -4.65 -16.95
CA ASN A 180 -18.06 -5.16 -15.88
C ASN A 180 -16.84 -4.25 -15.65
N TYR A 181 -16.09 -3.91 -16.70
CA TYR A 181 -14.92 -3.03 -16.59
C TYR A 181 -15.26 -1.64 -16.02
N LYS A 182 -16.44 -1.11 -16.35
CA LYS A 182 -16.91 0.15 -15.77
C LYS A 182 -17.23 0.01 -14.28
N GLN A 183 -17.80 -1.12 -13.86
CA GLN A 183 -18.10 -1.40 -12.47
C GLN A 183 -16.81 -1.62 -11.64
N GLN A 184 -15.74 -2.09 -12.28
CA GLN A 184 -14.43 -2.27 -11.65
C GLN A 184 -13.63 -0.97 -11.58
N ALA A 185 -13.92 0.04 -12.40
CA ALA A 185 -13.21 1.29 -12.42
C ALA A 185 -13.46 2.11 -11.14
N ASN A 186 -12.39 2.58 -10.51
CA ASN A 186 -12.46 3.39 -9.29
C ASN A 186 -13.21 4.71 -9.52
N LEU A 187 -13.05 5.32 -10.69
CA LEU A 187 -13.72 6.58 -11.03
C LEU A 187 -15.27 6.48 -10.96
N THR A 188 -15.84 5.29 -11.11
CA THR A 188 -17.30 5.06 -10.95
C THR A 188 -17.80 5.38 -9.53
N TYR A 189 -16.93 5.29 -8.54
CA TYR A 189 -17.26 5.46 -7.13
C TYR A 189 -16.67 6.74 -6.51
N ALA A 190 -16.15 7.65 -7.32
CA ALA A 190 -15.49 8.88 -6.87
C ALA A 190 -16.36 9.70 -5.91
N ALA A 191 -17.68 9.73 -6.14
CA ALA A 191 -18.66 10.43 -5.29
C ALA A 191 -18.65 9.95 -3.81
N ASN A 192 -18.18 8.74 -3.54
CA ASN A 192 -18.26 8.14 -2.21
C ASN A 192 -17.09 8.51 -1.29
N LEU A 193 -16.02 9.15 -1.80
CA LEU A 193 -14.86 9.50 -0.99
C LEU A 193 -15.26 10.30 0.25
N LYS A 194 -14.83 9.84 1.42
CA LYS A 194 -15.02 10.52 2.72
C LYS A 194 -13.69 10.71 3.47
N GLY A 195 -12.75 9.80 3.29
CA GLY A 195 -11.44 9.82 3.94
C GLY A 195 -10.41 10.67 3.20
N MET A 196 -9.22 10.77 3.78
CA MET A 196 -8.08 11.46 3.19
C MET A 196 -7.40 10.56 2.16
N LEU A 197 -7.30 10.99 0.92
CA LEU A 197 -6.69 10.25 -0.18
C LEU A 197 -5.49 11.01 -0.75
N LEU A 198 -4.32 10.37 -0.74
CA LEU A 198 -3.14 10.81 -1.48
C LEU A 198 -2.95 9.92 -2.71
N LEU A 199 -3.03 10.52 -3.89
CA LEU A 199 -2.67 9.89 -5.15
C LEU A 199 -1.19 10.18 -5.44
N VAL A 200 -0.42 9.13 -5.76
CA VAL A 200 1.02 9.25 -6.06
C VAL A 200 1.31 8.60 -7.40
N HIS A 201 2.04 9.30 -8.32
CA HIS A 201 2.32 8.72 -9.64
C HIS A 201 3.61 9.26 -10.28
N GLY A 202 4.32 8.40 -11.01
CA GLY A 202 5.45 8.78 -11.87
C GLY A 202 4.99 9.19 -13.26
N LEU A 203 5.38 10.38 -13.76
CA LEU A 203 4.91 10.87 -15.05
C LEU A 203 5.53 10.17 -16.27
N LEU A 204 6.62 9.42 -16.07
CA LEU A 204 7.25 8.59 -17.09
C LEU A 204 6.85 7.11 -17.02
N ASP A 205 5.82 6.79 -16.24
CA ASP A 205 5.31 5.42 -16.10
C ASP A 205 4.66 4.98 -17.42
N ILE A 206 5.28 4.00 -18.08
CA ILE A 206 4.76 3.39 -19.31
C ILE A 206 4.00 2.08 -19.03
N GLY A 207 4.11 1.54 -17.82
CA GLY A 207 3.41 0.34 -17.39
C GLY A 207 1.99 0.64 -16.95
N VAL A 208 1.85 1.61 -16.05
CA VAL A 208 0.58 2.19 -15.64
C VAL A 208 0.57 3.66 -16.04
N HIS A 209 -0.04 3.95 -17.19
CA HIS A 209 0.04 5.28 -17.78
C HIS A 209 -0.60 6.34 -16.86
N PRO A 210 0.02 7.54 -16.67
CA PRO A 210 -0.49 8.61 -15.82
C PRO A 210 -1.92 9.05 -16.11
N ALA A 211 -2.43 8.83 -17.33
CA ALA A 211 -3.83 9.08 -17.65
C ALA A 211 -4.81 8.36 -16.71
N ALA A 212 -4.41 7.23 -16.13
CA ALA A 212 -5.26 6.49 -15.19
C ALA A 212 -5.50 7.29 -13.89
N VAL A 213 -4.46 7.93 -13.35
CA VAL A 213 -4.61 8.79 -12.16
C VAL A 213 -5.35 10.08 -12.50
N PHE A 214 -5.08 10.70 -13.67
CA PHE A 214 -5.77 11.94 -14.08
C PHE A 214 -7.27 11.73 -14.32
N GLN A 215 -7.70 10.57 -14.80
CA GLN A 215 -9.13 10.28 -14.93
C GLN A 215 -9.81 10.11 -13.55
N LEU A 216 -9.15 9.52 -12.58
CA LEU A 216 -9.67 9.44 -11.21
C LEU A 216 -9.70 10.83 -10.57
N GLU A 217 -8.64 11.63 -10.74
CA GLU A 217 -8.58 13.03 -10.31
C GLU A 217 -9.76 13.83 -10.85
N GLN A 218 -10.00 13.77 -12.17
CA GLN A 218 -11.12 14.48 -12.79
C GLN A 218 -12.48 14.02 -12.21
N ALA A 219 -12.66 12.72 -12.01
CA ALA A 219 -13.89 12.21 -11.41
C ALA A 219 -14.09 12.68 -9.96
N LEU A 220 -13.01 12.81 -9.17
CA LEU A 220 -13.07 13.37 -7.82
C LEU A 220 -13.43 14.86 -7.85
N ILE A 221 -12.84 15.63 -8.76
CA ILE A 221 -13.15 17.05 -8.98
C ILE A 221 -14.63 17.25 -9.38
N ASP A 222 -15.13 16.45 -10.31
CA ASP A 222 -16.51 16.52 -10.78
C ASP A 222 -17.53 16.24 -9.66
N HIS A 223 -17.11 15.50 -8.63
CA HIS A 223 -17.91 15.23 -7.43
C HIS A 223 -17.55 16.11 -6.23
N ASN A 224 -16.75 17.17 -6.44
CA ASN A 224 -16.32 18.13 -5.40
C ASN A 224 -15.70 17.42 -4.18
N LYS A 225 -14.76 16.48 -4.42
CA LYS A 225 -14.06 15.72 -3.39
C LYS A 225 -12.66 16.28 -3.15
N ASP A 226 -12.29 16.42 -1.88
CA ASP A 226 -10.93 16.79 -1.49
C ASP A 226 -10.02 15.57 -1.57
N PHE A 227 -8.85 15.75 -2.17
CA PHE A 227 -7.78 14.76 -2.26
C PHE A 227 -6.44 15.47 -2.45
N ASP A 228 -5.35 14.74 -2.21
CA ASP A 228 -3.99 15.20 -2.44
C ASP A 228 -3.37 14.46 -3.62
N LEU A 229 -2.47 15.14 -4.34
CA LEU A 229 -1.77 14.58 -5.50
C LEU A 229 -0.27 14.86 -5.41
N LEU A 230 0.54 13.82 -5.55
CA LEU A 230 2.00 13.90 -5.60
C LEU A 230 2.51 13.27 -6.89
N LEU A 231 2.97 14.10 -7.82
CA LEU A 231 3.50 13.67 -9.09
C LEU A 231 5.04 13.75 -9.12
N PHE A 232 5.67 12.71 -9.69
CA PHE A 232 7.10 12.64 -9.90
C PHE A 232 7.43 12.79 -11.38
N PRO A 233 7.89 13.98 -11.83
CA PRO A 233 8.10 14.25 -13.26
C PRO A 233 9.14 13.36 -13.94
N ARG A 234 10.05 12.76 -13.15
CA ARG A 234 11.18 11.95 -13.67
C ARG A 234 11.11 10.48 -13.26
N SER A 235 10.09 10.07 -12.54
CA SER A 235 9.91 8.67 -12.13
C SER A 235 9.09 7.89 -13.16
N HIS A 236 9.45 6.63 -13.29
CA HIS A 236 8.70 5.62 -14.03
C HIS A 236 7.71 4.92 -13.07
N HIS A 237 7.64 3.59 -13.11
CA HIS A 237 6.81 2.80 -12.20
C HIS A 237 7.55 2.56 -10.87
N ASP A 238 7.86 3.65 -10.16
CA ASP A 238 8.62 3.65 -8.91
C ASP A 238 8.26 4.83 -8.01
N ILE A 239 8.51 4.70 -6.72
CA ILE A 239 8.35 5.76 -5.73
C ILE A 239 9.74 6.10 -5.17
N PRO A 240 10.30 7.28 -5.47
CA PRO A 240 11.60 7.68 -4.94
C PRO A 240 11.54 7.94 -3.42
N GLY A 241 12.68 7.97 -2.74
CA GLY A 241 12.78 8.15 -1.28
C GLY A 241 12.05 9.38 -0.73
N TYR A 242 11.97 10.46 -1.50
CA TYR A 242 11.11 11.60 -1.17
C TYR A 242 9.63 11.20 -1.08
N GLY A 243 9.17 10.36 -1.99
CA GLY A 243 7.79 9.84 -1.99
C GLY A 243 7.52 8.96 -0.76
N THR A 244 8.45 8.07 -0.43
CA THR A 244 8.36 7.25 0.79
C THR A 244 8.23 8.13 2.03
N ARG A 245 9.06 9.17 2.18
CA ARG A 245 8.93 10.12 3.28
C ARG A 245 7.56 10.79 3.31
N ARG A 246 7.08 11.30 2.17
CA ARG A 246 5.78 11.98 2.08
C ARG A 246 4.60 11.05 2.40
N THR A 247 4.74 9.77 2.06
CA THR A 247 3.81 8.70 2.45
C THR A 247 3.76 8.56 3.99
N TRP A 248 4.90 8.48 4.63
CA TRP A 248 5.00 8.39 6.08
C TRP A 248 4.45 9.64 6.77
N ASP A 249 4.84 10.83 6.32
CA ASP A 249 4.33 12.11 6.81
C ASP A 249 2.79 12.18 6.72
N TYR A 250 2.22 11.64 5.63
CA TYR A 250 0.79 11.67 5.39
C TYR A 250 0.02 10.82 6.41
N PHE A 251 0.51 9.63 6.73
CA PHE A 251 -0.08 8.81 7.79
C PHE A 251 0.12 9.40 9.19
N VAL A 252 1.31 9.89 9.49
CA VAL A 252 1.59 10.54 10.78
C VAL A 252 0.64 11.72 10.99
N THR A 253 0.45 12.55 9.98
CA THR A 253 -0.43 13.72 10.10
C THR A 253 -1.91 13.36 10.12
N ASN A 254 -2.38 12.55 9.17
CA ASN A 254 -3.81 12.37 8.94
C ASN A 254 -4.42 11.16 9.67
N LEU A 255 -3.62 10.16 10.03
CA LEU A 255 -4.12 8.96 10.73
C LEU A 255 -3.74 8.93 12.20
N ALA A 256 -2.48 9.30 12.55
CA ALA A 256 -2.06 9.40 13.94
C ALA A 256 -2.48 10.74 14.58
N GLY A 257 -2.63 11.82 13.79
CA GLY A 257 -2.93 13.17 14.28
C GLY A 257 -1.71 13.88 14.87
N GLU A 258 -0.52 13.47 14.47
CA GLU A 258 0.76 13.99 14.96
C GLU A 258 1.44 14.90 13.92
N SER A 259 2.40 15.68 14.34
CA SER A 259 3.17 16.54 13.42
C SER A 259 4.34 15.78 12.83
N ALA A 260 4.40 15.71 11.51
CA ALA A 260 5.56 15.17 10.81
C ALA A 260 6.73 16.18 10.80
N PRO A 261 7.99 15.74 10.84
CA PRO A 261 9.15 16.63 10.80
C PRO A 261 9.26 17.29 9.42
N HIS A 262 9.53 18.61 9.42
CA HIS A 262 9.74 19.35 8.18
C HIS A 262 11.07 18.96 7.51
N GLU A 263 11.04 18.84 6.18
CA GLU A 263 12.24 18.66 5.34
C GLU A 263 13.14 17.49 5.76
N PHE A 264 12.57 16.47 6.41
CA PHE A 264 13.32 15.29 6.83
C PHE A 264 13.88 14.57 5.59
N LEU A 265 15.19 14.33 5.58
CA LEU A 265 15.85 13.58 4.52
C LEU A 265 15.97 12.10 4.92
N LEU A 266 15.26 11.23 4.21
CA LEU A 266 15.50 9.80 4.34
C LEU A 266 16.86 9.46 3.78
N LYS A 267 17.71 8.87 4.63
CA LYS A 267 18.99 8.31 4.20
C LYS A 267 18.78 6.98 3.52
N SER A 268 19.49 6.76 2.42
CA SER A 268 19.54 5.43 1.79
C SER A 268 20.38 4.46 2.63
N ASN A 269 20.25 3.17 2.38
CA ASN A 269 21.14 2.17 2.99
C ASN A 269 22.60 2.47 2.70
N LEU A 270 22.90 2.98 1.49
CA LEU A 270 24.25 3.37 1.10
C LEU A 270 24.76 4.52 1.96
N ASP A 271 23.92 5.53 2.26
CA ASP A 271 24.31 6.64 3.13
C ASP A 271 24.69 6.14 4.54
N TYR A 272 23.91 5.20 5.09
CA TYR A 272 24.23 4.58 6.38
C TYR A 272 25.53 3.76 6.34
N GLU A 273 25.77 3.02 5.27
CA GLU A 273 27.02 2.26 5.09
C GLU A 273 28.21 3.19 4.98
N LEU A 274 28.11 4.27 4.20
CA LEU A 274 29.17 5.25 4.05
C LEU A 274 29.46 5.97 5.37
N GLU A 275 28.46 6.37 6.13
CA GLU A 275 28.64 6.97 7.46
C GLU A 275 29.30 5.99 8.43
N HIS A 276 28.93 4.71 8.39
CA HIS A 276 29.55 3.70 9.23
C HIS A 276 31.04 3.48 8.89
N ILE A 277 31.35 3.41 7.61
CA ILE A 277 32.73 3.28 7.11
C ILE A 277 33.55 4.54 7.50
N ALA A 278 32.99 5.72 7.35
CA ALA A 278 33.64 6.97 7.76
C ALA A 278 33.88 7.02 9.29
N ALA A 279 32.92 6.55 10.08
CA ALA A 279 33.06 6.46 11.54
C ALA A 279 34.15 5.46 11.98
N MET A 280 34.50 4.50 11.15
CA MET A 280 35.67 3.61 11.37
C MET A 280 37.00 4.23 10.95
N GLY A 281 37.01 5.53 10.57
CA GLY A 281 38.22 6.26 10.20
C GLY A 281 38.72 5.99 8.77
N VAL A 282 37.89 5.40 7.92
CA VAL A 282 38.19 5.20 6.51
C VAL A 282 37.87 6.49 5.74
N ASP A 283 38.89 7.08 5.11
CA ASP A 283 38.69 8.25 4.23
C ASP A 283 37.97 7.82 2.93
N LEU A 284 36.73 8.25 2.78
CA LEU A 284 35.88 7.97 1.65
C LEU A 284 36.03 8.99 0.50
N ASN A 285 37.09 9.84 0.50
CA ASN A 285 37.38 10.74 -0.60
C ASN A 285 37.72 9.93 -1.89
N VAL A 286 36.69 9.40 -2.50
CA VAL A 286 36.77 8.95 -3.90
C VAL A 286 36.82 10.22 -4.73
N GLU A 287 38.01 10.55 -5.25
CA GLU A 287 38.18 11.59 -6.27
C GLU A 287 37.08 11.43 -7.32
N LYS A 288 36.19 12.43 -7.41
CA LYS A 288 35.37 12.60 -8.61
C LYS A 288 36.36 12.84 -9.75
N LYS A 289 36.71 11.78 -10.49
CA LYS A 289 37.37 11.93 -11.75
C LYS A 289 36.45 12.75 -12.64
N GLU A 290 36.72 14.03 -12.72
CA GLU A 290 36.18 14.89 -13.76
C GLU A 290 36.53 14.23 -15.10
N GLY A 291 35.49 13.74 -15.77
CA GLY A 291 35.61 13.24 -17.15
C GLY A 291 36.12 14.36 -18.03
N THR A 292 37.38 14.35 -18.31
CA THR A 292 37.99 15.17 -19.39
C THR A 292 37.22 14.96 -20.67
N LYS A 293 36.53 16.02 -21.07
CA LYS A 293 36.02 16.17 -22.43
C LYS A 293 37.21 16.09 -23.40
N LYS A 294 37.17 15.19 -24.33
CA LYS A 294 37.73 15.35 -25.68
C LYS A 294 36.69 14.95 -26.71
#